data_e778b4836f452e87fe60772254ad818a
#
_entry.id   e778b4836f452e87fe60772254ad818a
#
_cell.length_a   1.000
_cell.length_b   1.000
_cell.length_c   1.000
_cell.angle_alpha   90.00
_cell.angle_beta   90.00
_cell.angle_gamma   90.00
#
_symmetry.space_group_name_H-M   'P 1'
#
loop_
_entity.id
_entity.type
_entity.pdbx_description
1 polymer ?
#
loop_
_entity_poly.entity_id
_entity_poly.type
_entity_poly.pdbx_seq_one_letter_code
_entity_poly.pdbx_strand_id
1 'polypeptide(L)'
;MSVNGITNTTQIYESKSTAKSAKSQTAPAEQQKGAEGDAAAVYEKSEQTADTGKIYTRDSVTVDRLKSEAERRTQSLRELVEKLMLKQGQTFTEATDIYALLREGKVQVDDETRLQAQKDIAEDGYWGVEQTSNRLVEFAKALSGGDPSKADTLIGAVKKGFEEAAKAWGGELPEISKKTIDAAIKKMEAWRDGTETK
;
A
#
# COMPACT_ATOMS: atom_id res chain seq x y z
N MET A 1 -3.45 35.38 32.36
CA MET A 1 -2.66 34.21 32.82
C MET A 1 -2.31 33.39 31.61
N SER A 2 -1.01 33.35 31.32
CA SER A 2 -0.46 32.72 30.11
C SER A 2 -0.50 31.21 30.22
N VAL A 3 -0.89 30.51 29.14
CA VAL A 3 -0.67 29.08 29.00
C VAL A 3 0.23 28.81 27.79
N ASN A 4 1.35 28.25 28.15
CA ASN A 4 2.48 27.94 27.28
C ASN A 4 2.17 26.79 26.31
N GLY A 5 2.78 26.92 25.15
CA GLY A 5 2.77 26.07 24.01
C GLY A 5 3.30 24.65 24.21
N ILE A 6 2.80 23.79 23.37
CA ILE A 6 3.31 22.45 23.11
C ILE A 6 4.11 22.52 21.82
N THR A 7 5.42 22.43 21.94
CA THR A 7 6.36 22.40 20.83
C THR A 7 6.35 21.03 20.15
N ASN A 8 6.05 21.05 18.88
CA ASN A 8 6.15 19.93 17.98
C ASN A 8 7.61 19.59 17.68
N THR A 9 8.10 18.44 18.15
CA THR A 9 9.47 17.99 17.90
C THR A 9 9.48 17.13 16.64
N THR A 10 9.74 17.77 15.52
CA THR A 10 10.10 17.09 14.27
C THR A 10 11.57 16.72 14.34
N GLN A 11 11.91 15.45 14.51
CA GLN A 11 13.28 14.97 14.38
C GLN A 11 13.60 14.76 12.88
N ILE A 12 14.40 15.66 12.38
CA ILE A 12 15.04 15.58 11.07
C ILE A 12 16.31 14.76 11.22
N TYR A 13 16.40 13.61 10.55
CA TYR A 13 17.65 12.88 10.40
C TYR A 13 18.49 13.55 9.31
N GLU A 14 19.47 14.30 9.75
CA GLU A 14 20.50 14.87 8.88
C GLU A 14 21.62 13.84 8.66
N SER A 15 21.75 13.36 7.42
CA SER A 15 22.90 12.56 6.97
C SER A 15 24.05 13.50 6.63
N LYS A 16 25.06 13.48 7.47
CA LYS A 16 26.29 14.26 7.29
C LYS A 16 27.25 13.49 6.37
N SER A 17 27.34 13.90 5.11
CA SER A 17 28.44 13.53 4.23
C SER A 17 29.58 14.51 4.42
N THR A 18 30.71 14.05 4.92
CA THR A 18 31.96 14.83 4.88
C THR A 18 32.90 14.27 3.83
N ALA A 19 32.94 14.98 2.69
CA ALA A 19 34.04 14.88 1.75
C ALA A 19 35.25 15.62 2.33
N LYS A 20 36.43 15.00 2.35
CA LYS A 20 37.69 15.70 2.48
C LYS A 20 38.71 15.14 1.52
N SER A 21 39.00 15.94 0.52
CA SER A 21 40.10 15.85 -0.42
C SER A 21 41.41 16.30 0.25
N ALA A 22 42.53 15.59 -0.02
CA ALA A 22 43.85 16.16 -0.25
C ALA A 22 44.87 15.05 -0.50
N LYS A 23 45.37 14.97 -1.70
CA LYS A 23 46.70 15.37 -2.18
C LYS A 23 47.89 14.48 -1.79
N SER A 24 48.33 13.74 -2.83
CA SER A 24 49.67 13.44 -3.33
C SER A 24 50.89 13.61 -2.42
N GLN A 25 51.74 12.54 -2.33
CA GLN A 25 53.14 12.57 -2.72
C GLN A 25 53.83 11.20 -2.56
N THR A 26 54.37 10.72 -3.68
CA THR A 26 55.67 10.05 -3.98
C THR A 26 56.43 9.19 -2.96
N ALA A 27 56.74 8.02 -3.45
CA ALA A 27 57.59 6.89 -3.10
C ALA A 27 59.01 7.23 -2.50
N PRO A 28 59.92 6.27 -2.16
CA PRO A 28 60.14 4.92 -2.69
C PRO A 28 60.46 3.80 -1.65
N ALA A 29 60.41 2.58 -2.17
CA ALA A 29 61.04 1.31 -1.92
C ALA A 29 61.89 1.09 -0.61
N GLU A 30 61.61 -0.07 0.08
CA GLU A 30 62.63 -1.08 0.29
C GLU A 30 62.00 -2.44 0.69
N GLN A 31 62.66 -3.50 0.28
CA GLN A 31 62.33 -4.91 0.40
C GLN A 31 62.42 -5.40 1.84
N GLN A 32 61.53 -6.33 2.24
CA GLN A 32 62.01 -7.56 2.93
C GLN A 32 60.92 -8.65 2.94
N LYS A 33 61.40 -9.77 2.58
CA LYS A 33 61.07 -11.15 2.42
C LYS A 33 60.41 -11.77 3.68
N GLY A 34 59.40 -12.61 3.44
CA GLY A 34 59.27 -13.85 4.21
C GLY A 34 57.88 -14.17 4.73
N ALA A 35 57.40 -15.31 4.30
CA ALA A 35 56.56 -16.33 4.92
C ALA A 35 55.08 -16.36 4.56
N GLU A 36 54.80 -17.34 3.77
CA GLU A 36 53.76 -18.38 3.88
C GLU A 36 52.36 -18.01 4.38
N GLY A 37 51.41 -18.22 3.49
CA GLY A 37 50.16 -18.95 3.80
C GLY A 37 48.98 -18.12 4.24
N ASP A 38 48.33 -17.49 3.28
CA ASP A 38 46.87 -17.54 3.36
C ASP A 38 46.31 -17.46 1.93
N ALA A 39 45.54 -18.46 1.59
CA ALA A 39 44.91 -18.57 0.28
C ALA A 39 43.92 -17.43 0.16
N ALA A 40 44.31 -16.39 -0.55
CA ALA A 40 43.38 -15.39 -1.03
C ALA A 40 42.23 -16.13 -1.76
N ALA A 41 41.04 -16.08 -1.22
CA ALA A 41 39.86 -16.59 -1.87
C ALA A 41 39.75 -15.93 -3.24
N VAL A 42 40.14 -16.69 -4.28
CA VAL A 42 39.89 -16.29 -5.63
C VAL A 42 38.40 -16.25 -5.80
N TYR A 43 37.84 -15.04 -5.90
CA TYR A 43 36.47 -14.86 -6.35
C TYR A 43 36.39 -15.33 -7.81
N GLU A 44 36.14 -16.63 -7.99
CA GLU A 44 35.68 -17.11 -9.26
C GLU A 44 34.31 -16.49 -9.51
N LYS A 45 34.28 -15.50 -10.41
CA LYS A 45 33.06 -15.00 -10.97
C LYS A 45 32.40 -16.21 -11.65
N SER A 46 31.45 -16.81 -10.95
CA SER A 46 30.55 -17.80 -11.52
C SER A 46 30.03 -17.21 -12.84
N GLU A 47 30.31 -17.87 -13.94
CA GLU A 47 29.63 -17.65 -15.21
C GLU A 47 28.18 -18.09 -15.00
N GLN A 48 27.44 -17.27 -14.28
CA GLN A 48 26.00 -17.33 -14.27
C GLN A 48 25.59 -16.95 -15.68
N THR A 49 25.20 -17.96 -16.46
CA THR A 49 24.42 -17.78 -17.67
C THR A 49 23.51 -16.59 -17.45
N ALA A 50 23.68 -15.56 -18.26
CA ALA A 50 22.83 -14.38 -18.26
C ALA A 50 21.40 -14.84 -18.60
N ASP A 51 20.68 -15.29 -17.57
CA ASP A 51 19.24 -15.17 -17.57
C ASP A 51 19.00 -13.65 -17.65
N THR A 52 18.53 -13.20 -18.78
CA THR A 52 18.07 -11.83 -18.97
C THR A 52 16.82 -11.66 -18.11
N GLY A 53 17.01 -11.77 -16.81
CA GLY A 53 15.98 -11.66 -15.81
C GLY A 53 15.26 -10.33 -16.00
N LYS A 54 13.96 -10.42 -16.23
CA LYS A 54 13.11 -9.22 -16.29
C LYS A 54 13.39 -8.39 -15.03
N ILE A 55 13.84 -7.15 -15.23
CA ILE A 55 14.03 -6.21 -14.13
C ILE A 55 12.62 -5.69 -13.75
N TYR A 56 12.15 -6.11 -12.60
CA TYR A 56 10.89 -5.64 -12.05
C TYR A 56 11.12 -4.38 -11.21
N THR A 57 10.57 -3.26 -11.66
CA THR A 57 10.69 -1.98 -10.96
C THR A 57 9.31 -1.53 -10.50
N ARG A 58 9.19 -1.15 -9.22
CA ARG A 58 7.96 -0.61 -8.66
C ARG A 58 7.44 0.56 -9.51
N ASP A 59 6.18 0.49 -9.91
CA ASP A 59 5.47 1.59 -10.56
C ASP A 59 4.89 2.55 -9.51
N SER A 60 5.72 3.51 -9.09
CA SER A 60 5.32 4.50 -8.09
C SER A 60 4.20 5.42 -8.58
N VAL A 61 4.14 5.70 -9.88
CA VAL A 61 3.11 6.57 -10.47
C VAL A 61 1.72 5.94 -10.31
N THR A 62 1.58 4.67 -10.70
CA THR A 62 0.32 3.94 -10.52
C THR A 62 -0.04 3.77 -9.05
N VAL A 63 0.94 3.46 -8.19
CA VAL A 63 0.72 3.33 -6.73
C VAL A 63 0.19 4.64 -6.15
N ASP A 64 0.80 5.78 -6.45
CA ASP A 64 0.41 7.07 -5.91
C ASP A 64 -0.95 7.52 -6.47
N ARG A 65 -1.22 7.26 -7.74
CA ARG A 65 -2.53 7.51 -8.36
C ARG A 65 -3.64 6.75 -7.65
N LEU A 66 -3.48 5.42 -7.48
CA LEU A 66 -4.49 4.58 -6.85
C LEU A 66 -4.72 4.94 -5.38
N LYS A 67 -3.66 5.28 -4.64
CA LYS A 67 -3.77 5.78 -3.27
C LYS A 67 -4.56 7.08 -3.19
N SER A 68 -4.17 8.07 -3.97
CA SER A 68 -4.84 9.38 -3.97
C SER A 68 -6.29 9.29 -4.41
N GLU A 69 -6.61 8.38 -5.34
CA GLU A 69 -7.99 8.12 -5.73
C GLU A 69 -8.80 7.48 -4.59
N ALA A 70 -8.26 6.46 -3.93
CA ALA A 70 -8.89 5.82 -2.78
C ALA A 70 -9.12 6.81 -1.63
N GLU A 71 -8.14 7.64 -1.31
CA GLU A 71 -8.25 8.67 -0.27
C GLU A 71 -9.35 9.68 -0.59
N ARG A 72 -9.39 10.22 -1.82
CA ARG A 72 -10.44 11.15 -2.25
C ARG A 72 -11.83 10.53 -2.15
N ARG A 73 -11.99 9.29 -2.60
CA ARG A 73 -13.27 8.59 -2.57
C ARG A 73 -13.72 8.30 -1.14
N THR A 74 -12.81 7.89 -0.27
CA THR A 74 -13.09 7.66 1.15
C THR A 74 -13.49 8.96 1.84
N GLN A 75 -12.79 10.06 1.56
CA GLN A 75 -13.12 11.38 2.09
C GLN A 75 -14.51 11.83 1.63
N SER A 76 -14.85 11.66 0.35
CA SER A 76 -16.20 11.99 -0.15
C SER A 76 -17.31 11.18 0.52
N LEU A 77 -17.07 9.90 0.82
CA LEU A 77 -18.02 9.08 1.59
C LEU A 77 -18.17 9.60 3.02
N ARG A 78 -17.07 9.97 3.67
CA ARG A 78 -17.10 10.54 5.02
C ARG A 78 -17.91 11.85 5.06
N GLU A 79 -17.67 12.75 4.11
CA GLU A 79 -18.40 14.02 3.98
C GLU A 79 -19.90 13.82 3.72
N LEU A 80 -20.24 12.80 2.92
CA LEU A 80 -21.64 12.43 2.70
C LEU A 80 -22.32 11.99 4.00
N VAL A 81 -21.68 11.11 4.77
CA VAL A 81 -22.19 10.64 6.08
C VAL A 81 -22.33 11.81 7.04
N GLU A 82 -21.32 12.66 7.15
CA GLU A 82 -21.37 13.88 7.98
C GLU A 82 -22.56 14.77 7.61
N LYS A 83 -22.74 15.06 6.32
CA LYS A 83 -23.85 15.86 5.82
C LYS A 83 -25.21 15.25 6.15
N LEU A 84 -25.35 13.93 6.03
CA LEU A 84 -26.59 13.23 6.37
C LEU A 84 -26.89 13.32 7.87
N MET A 85 -25.88 13.15 8.73
CA MET A 85 -26.03 13.25 10.18
C MET A 85 -26.39 14.66 10.63
N LEU A 86 -25.71 15.67 10.09
CA LEU A 86 -26.02 17.08 10.41
C LEU A 86 -27.46 17.46 10.00
N LYS A 87 -27.95 16.98 8.85
CA LYS A 87 -29.34 17.16 8.43
C LYS A 87 -30.34 16.52 9.39
N GLN A 88 -29.94 15.49 10.12
CA GLN A 88 -30.75 14.79 11.12
C GLN A 88 -30.59 15.37 12.52
N GLY A 89 -29.90 16.52 12.66
CA GLY A 89 -29.65 17.18 13.94
C GLY A 89 -28.68 16.45 14.85
N GLN A 90 -27.87 15.53 14.29
CA GLN A 90 -26.86 14.80 15.02
C GLN A 90 -25.52 15.52 14.94
N THR A 91 -24.73 15.45 16.03
CA THR A 91 -23.37 15.99 16.04
C THR A 91 -22.40 15.01 15.43
N PHE A 92 -21.56 15.49 14.51
CA PHE A 92 -20.47 14.72 13.90
C PHE A 92 -19.15 15.34 14.32
N THR A 93 -18.26 14.54 14.90
CA THR A 93 -16.92 14.95 15.33
C THR A 93 -15.88 13.96 14.81
N GLU A 94 -14.60 14.30 14.90
CA GLU A 94 -13.51 13.36 14.54
C GLU A 94 -13.52 12.09 15.40
N ALA A 95 -14.05 12.18 16.64
CA ALA A 95 -14.20 11.03 17.53
C ALA A 95 -15.44 10.17 17.22
N THR A 96 -16.28 10.57 16.25
CA THR A 96 -17.49 9.81 15.90
C THR A 96 -17.11 8.48 15.24
N ASP A 97 -17.54 7.38 15.84
CA ASP A 97 -17.37 6.05 15.26
C ASP A 97 -18.36 5.84 14.10
N ILE A 98 -17.92 6.21 12.89
CA ILE A 98 -18.71 6.05 11.66
C ILE A 98 -19.09 4.59 11.42
N TYR A 99 -18.20 3.65 11.71
CA TYR A 99 -18.45 2.23 11.45
C TYR A 99 -19.57 1.70 12.34
N ALA A 100 -19.57 2.08 13.61
CA ALA A 100 -20.68 1.74 14.52
C ALA A 100 -22.01 2.32 14.04
N LEU A 101 -22.04 3.59 13.64
CA LEU A 101 -23.25 4.25 13.15
C LEU A 101 -23.83 3.59 11.90
N LEU A 102 -22.95 3.23 10.94
CA LEU A 102 -23.35 2.55 9.70
C LEU A 102 -23.84 1.13 9.99
N ARG A 103 -23.12 0.39 10.83
CA ARG A 103 -23.49 -0.98 11.23
C ARG A 103 -24.83 -1.03 11.96
N GLU A 104 -25.11 -0.06 12.80
CA GLU A 104 -26.35 0.05 13.57
C GLU A 104 -27.52 0.65 12.77
N GLY A 105 -27.28 1.06 11.51
CA GLY A 105 -28.31 1.64 10.65
C GLY A 105 -28.86 2.98 11.15
N LYS A 106 -28.07 3.70 11.98
CA LYS A 106 -28.50 4.98 12.57
C LYS A 106 -28.46 6.16 11.60
N VAL A 107 -27.84 6.00 10.45
CA VAL A 107 -27.81 7.03 9.41
C VAL A 107 -29.02 6.87 8.51
N GLN A 108 -29.96 7.81 8.56
CA GLN A 108 -31.07 7.82 7.63
C GLN A 108 -30.61 8.35 6.27
N VAL A 109 -31.02 7.66 5.21
CA VAL A 109 -30.60 7.95 3.83
C VAL A 109 -31.84 8.25 3.01
N ASP A 110 -31.84 9.39 2.30
CA ASP A 110 -32.90 9.71 1.35
C ASP A 110 -32.84 8.78 0.13
N ASP A 111 -33.96 8.73 -0.64
CA ASP A 111 -34.10 7.81 -1.77
C ASP A 111 -33.08 8.08 -2.88
N GLU A 112 -32.72 9.33 -3.14
CA GLU A 112 -31.73 9.72 -4.14
C GLU A 112 -30.34 9.20 -3.76
N THR A 113 -29.91 9.45 -2.52
CA THR A 113 -28.65 8.95 -1.99
C THR A 113 -28.61 7.42 -2.01
N ARG A 114 -29.72 6.75 -1.67
CA ARG A 114 -29.83 5.28 -1.72
C ARG A 114 -29.65 4.74 -3.12
N LEU A 115 -30.33 5.34 -4.11
CA LEU A 115 -30.20 4.95 -5.52
C LEU A 115 -28.79 5.17 -6.04
N GLN A 116 -28.12 6.25 -5.63
CA GLN A 116 -26.74 6.50 -6.01
C GLN A 116 -25.82 5.44 -5.39
N ALA A 117 -25.97 5.15 -4.10
CA ALA A 117 -25.18 4.11 -3.43
C ALA A 117 -25.35 2.73 -4.09
N GLN A 118 -26.57 2.39 -4.52
CA GLN A 118 -26.84 1.14 -5.26
C GLN A 118 -26.10 1.10 -6.60
N LYS A 119 -26.05 2.20 -7.34
CA LYS A 119 -25.26 2.30 -8.59
C LYS A 119 -23.77 2.17 -8.30
N ASP A 120 -23.28 2.80 -7.24
CA ASP A 120 -21.87 2.80 -6.90
C ASP A 120 -21.33 1.41 -6.51
N ILE A 121 -22.21 0.52 -5.99
CA ILE A 121 -21.86 -0.87 -5.63
C ILE A 121 -22.28 -1.88 -6.70
N ALA A 122 -22.92 -1.45 -7.81
CA ALA A 122 -23.27 -2.31 -8.92
C ALA A 122 -22.01 -2.88 -9.60
N GLU A 123 -22.17 -3.81 -10.51
CA GLU A 123 -21.06 -4.51 -11.18
C GLU A 123 -20.08 -3.56 -11.88
N ASP A 124 -20.61 -2.51 -12.53
CA ASP A 124 -19.87 -1.44 -13.21
C ASP A 124 -19.54 -0.25 -12.28
N GLY A 125 -20.09 -0.23 -11.06
CA GLY A 125 -19.92 0.82 -10.09
C GLY A 125 -18.51 0.84 -9.49
N TYR A 126 -18.06 2.03 -9.08
CA TYR A 126 -16.72 2.20 -8.53
C TYR A 126 -16.44 1.27 -7.33
N TRP A 127 -17.42 1.09 -6.43
CA TRP A 127 -17.31 0.23 -5.25
C TRP A 127 -17.80 -1.20 -5.48
N GLY A 128 -18.18 -1.54 -6.73
CA GLY A 128 -18.56 -2.89 -7.10
C GLY A 128 -17.42 -3.88 -6.96
N VAL A 129 -17.77 -5.16 -6.84
CA VAL A 129 -16.83 -6.26 -6.62
C VAL A 129 -15.75 -6.30 -7.69
N GLU A 130 -16.17 -6.22 -8.95
CA GLU A 130 -15.28 -6.32 -10.10
C GLU A 130 -14.27 -5.16 -10.15
N GLN A 131 -14.77 -3.92 -10.04
CA GLN A 131 -13.93 -2.73 -10.12
C GLN A 131 -12.98 -2.61 -8.92
N THR A 132 -13.43 -2.96 -7.73
CA THR A 132 -12.59 -2.88 -6.53
C THR A 132 -11.53 -3.98 -6.51
N SER A 133 -11.88 -5.21 -6.89
CA SER A 133 -10.90 -6.29 -6.99
C SER A 133 -9.85 -6.02 -8.07
N ASN A 134 -10.23 -5.44 -9.22
CA ASN A 134 -9.28 -5.03 -10.27
C ASN A 134 -8.28 -3.99 -9.76
N ARG A 135 -8.74 -2.97 -9.02
CA ARG A 135 -7.84 -1.97 -8.43
C ARG A 135 -6.88 -2.55 -7.41
N LEU A 136 -7.33 -3.52 -6.60
CA LEU A 136 -6.44 -4.24 -5.65
C LEU A 136 -5.34 -5.00 -6.38
N VAL A 137 -5.68 -5.69 -7.48
CA VAL A 137 -4.71 -6.41 -8.31
C VAL A 137 -3.76 -5.45 -9.03
N GLU A 138 -4.29 -4.36 -9.60
CA GLU A 138 -3.48 -3.31 -10.23
C GLU A 138 -2.47 -2.72 -9.24
N PHE A 139 -2.92 -2.43 -8.02
CA PHE A 139 -2.07 -1.92 -6.95
C PHE A 139 -0.97 -2.92 -6.56
N ALA A 140 -1.31 -4.21 -6.43
CA ALA A 140 -0.35 -5.26 -6.12
C ALA A 140 0.71 -5.41 -7.23
N LYS A 141 0.29 -5.41 -8.49
CA LYS A 141 1.19 -5.44 -9.65
C LYS A 141 2.09 -4.20 -9.69
N ALA A 142 1.55 -3.02 -9.46
CA ALA A 142 2.34 -1.79 -9.44
C ALA A 142 3.37 -1.79 -8.31
N LEU A 143 3.02 -2.30 -7.12
CA LEU A 143 3.95 -2.42 -5.98
C LEU A 143 5.12 -3.35 -6.27
N SER A 144 4.87 -4.47 -6.95
CA SER A 144 5.89 -5.47 -7.29
C SER A 144 6.65 -5.17 -8.58
N GLY A 145 6.23 -4.14 -9.34
CA GLY A 145 6.73 -3.90 -10.69
C GLY A 145 6.29 -4.97 -11.69
N GLY A 146 5.19 -5.68 -11.40
CA GLY A 146 4.69 -6.77 -12.22
C GLY A 146 5.38 -8.12 -11.98
N ASP A 147 6.15 -8.26 -10.89
CA ASP A 147 6.83 -9.51 -10.52
C ASP A 147 5.84 -10.53 -9.92
N PRO A 148 5.46 -11.59 -10.64
CA PRO A 148 4.50 -12.58 -10.15
C PRO A 148 5.06 -13.43 -9.00
N SER A 149 6.37 -13.50 -8.81
CA SER A 149 6.97 -14.21 -7.67
C SER A 149 6.62 -13.57 -6.32
N LYS A 150 6.16 -12.32 -6.31
CA LYS A 150 5.69 -11.58 -5.13
C LYS A 150 4.20 -11.79 -4.84
N ALA A 151 3.47 -12.47 -5.71
CA ALA A 151 2.01 -12.60 -5.59
C ALA A 151 1.58 -13.19 -4.25
N ASP A 152 2.21 -14.27 -3.77
CA ASP A 152 1.85 -14.88 -2.49
C ASP A 152 2.06 -13.93 -1.30
N THR A 153 3.14 -13.17 -1.29
CA THR A 153 3.39 -12.14 -0.26
C THR A 153 2.29 -11.06 -0.30
N LEU A 154 1.91 -10.62 -1.49
CA LEU A 154 0.88 -9.59 -1.67
C LEU A 154 -0.52 -10.13 -1.34
N ILE A 155 -0.84 -11.38 -1.67
CA ILE A 155 -2.08 -12.05 -1.23
C ILE A 155 -2.14 -12.09 0.30
N GLY A 156 -1.03 -12.45 0.97
CA GLY A 156 -0.94 -12.40 2.43
C GLY A 156 -1.20 -11.02 3.00
N ALA A 157 -0.65 -9.97 2.39
CA ALA A 157 -0.88 -8.59 2.79
C ALA A 157 -2.35 -8.15 2.59
N VAL A 158 -2.99 -8.56 1.49
CA VAL A 158 -4.41 -8.29 1.23
C VAL A 158 -5.30 -8.98 2.28
N LYS A 159 -5.04 -10.25 2.60
CA LYS A 159 -5.77 -10.98 3.65
C LYS A 159 -5.64 -10.28 5.01
N LYS A 160 -4.42 -9.91 5.39
CA LYS A 160 -4.18 -9.18 6.64
C LYS A 160 -4.91 -7.83 6.67
N GLY A 161 -4.89 -7.07 5.58
CA GLY A 161 -5.63 -5.81 5.48
C GLY A 161 -7.13 -6.01 5.63
N PHE A 162 -7.68 -7.08 5.09
CA PHE A 162 -9.09 -7.44 5.25
C PHE A 162 -9.44 -7.78 6.71
N GLU A 163 -8.59 -8.54 7.41
CA GLU A 163 -8.76 -8.83 8.83
C GLU A 163 -8.72 -7.57 9.69
N GLU A 164 -7.81 -6.65 9.40
CA GLU A 164 -7.72 -5.36 10.09
C GLU A 164 -8.96 -4.49 9.82
N ALA A 165 -9.46 -4.49 8.58
CA ALA A 165 -10.71 -3.81 8.24
C ALA A 165 -11.92 -4.41 8.98
N ALA A 166 -11.99 -5.74 9.13
CA ALA A 166 -13.02 -6.40 9.91
C ALA A 166 -12.98 -6.01 11.39
N LYS A 167 -11.78 -5.90 11.97
CA LYS A 167 -11.60 -5.41 13.35
C LYS A 167 -12.04 -3.95 13.48
N ALA A 168 -11.66 -3.09 12.55
CA ALA A 168 -12.08 -1.68 12.54
C ALA A 168 -13.60 -1.53 12.36
N TRP A 169 -14.21 -2.39 11.55
CA TRP A 169 -15.66 -2.45 11.38
C TRP A 169 -16.39 -2.90 12.65
N GLY A 170 -15.71 -3.64 13.51
CA GLY A 170 -16.25 -4.17 14.76
C GLY A 170 -16.94 -5.53 14.61
N GLY A 171 -16.50 -6.34 13.65
CA GLY A 171 -17.00 -7.68 13.42
C GLY A 171 -16.99 -8.11 11.97
N GLU A 172 -17.97 -8.90 11.58
CA GLU A 172 -18.07 -9.42 10.23
C GLU A 172 -18.39 -8.33 9.21
N LEU A 173 -17.56 -8.24 8.15
CA LEU A 173 -17.74 -7.30 7.08
C LEU A 173 -18.95 -7.66 6.20
N PRO A 174 -19.58 -6.67 5.53
CA PRO A 174 -20.66 -6.91 4.59
C PRO A 174 -20.29 -7.91 3.49
N GLU A 175 -21.28 -8.61 2.97
CA GLU A 175 -21.11 -9.66 1.96
C GLU A 175 -20.36 -9.19 0.71
N ILE A 176 -20.59 -7.93 0.28
CA ILE A 176 -19.88 -7.35 -0.86
C ILE A 176 -18.37 -7.28 -0.61
N SER A 177 -17.94 -7.00 0.63
CA SER A 177 -16.51 -6.94 0.99
C SER A 177 -15.87 -8.33 0.92
N LYS A 178 -16.59 -9.38 1.35
CA LYS A 178 -16.13 -10.77 1.24
C LYS A 178 -15.97 -11.19 -0.22
N LYS A 179 -16.98 -10.92 -1.05
CA LYS A 179 -16.91 -11.19 -2.49
C LYS A 179 -15.76 -10.44 -3.16
N THR A 180 -15.49 -9.22 -2.73
CA THR A 180 -14.39 -8.40 -3.27
C THR A 180 -13.03 -9.00 -2.96
N ILE A 181 -12.79 -9.45 -1.70
CA ILE A 181 -11.52 -10.07 -1.31
C ILE A 181 -11.31 -11.40 -2.03
N ASP A 182 -12.36 -12.22 -2.14
CA ASP A 182 -12.29 -13.50 -2.85
C ASP A 182 -11.97 -13.30 -4.33
N ALA A 183 -12.62 -12.33 -4.98
CA ALA A 183 -12.34 -11.98 -6.37
C ALA A 183 -10.92 -11.45 -6.55
N ALA A 184 -10.42 -10.60 -5.65
CA ALA A 184 -9.07 -10.08 -5.71
C ALA A 184 -8.02 -11.19 -5.55
N ILE A 185 -8.19 -12.09 -4.57
CA ILE A 185 -7.29 -13.23 -4.35
C ILE A 185 -7.26 -14.10 -5.59
N LYS A 186 -8.42 -14.49 -6.14
CA LYS A 186 -8.51 -15.33 -7.34
C LYS A 186 -7.78 -14.70 -8.55
N LYS A 187 -7.94 -13.38 -8.74
CA LYS A 187 -7.24 -12.66 -9.81
C LYS A 187 -5.73 -12.60 -9.57
N MET A 188 -5.28 -12.43 -8.32
CA MET A 188 -3.86 -12.45 -7.98
C MET A 188 -3.23 -13.84 -8.15
N GLU A 189 -3.96 -14.90 -7.84
CA GLU A 189 -3.55 -16.27 -8.12
C GLU A 189 -3.43 -16.53 -9.63
N ALA A 190 -4.42 -16.09 -10.42
CA ALA A 190 -4.36 -16.19 -11.87
C ALA A 190 -3.16 -15.41 -12.46
N TRP A 191 -2.84 -14.24 -11.89
CA TRP A 191 -1.64 -13.50 -12.25
C TRP A 191 -0.36 -14.26 -11.91
N ARG A 192 -0.26 -14.82 -10.69
CA ARG A 192 0.87 -15.66 -10.28
C ARG A 192 1.10 -16.81 -11.26
N ASP A 193 0.02 -17.48 -11.65
CA ASP A 193 0.05 -18.71 -12.45
C ASP A 193 0.09 -18.42 -13.97
N GLY A 194 0.05 -17.14 -14.39
CA GLY A 194 0.07 -16.73 -15.79
C GLY A 194 -1.21 -17.10 -16.56
N THR A 195 -2.32 -17.33 -15.87
CA THR A 195 -3.62 -17.77 -16.42
C THR A 195 -4.64 -16.63 -16.51
N GLU A 196 -4.19 -15.36 -16.45
CA GLU A 196 -5.07 -14.21 -16.55
C GLU A 196 -5.84 -14.22 -17.88
N THR A 197 -7.15 -14.18 -17.82
CA THR A 197 -8.02 -13.90 -18.98
C THR A 197 -7.87 -12.43 -19.34
N LYS A 198 -7.51 -12.15 -20.59
CA LYS A 198 -7.41 -10.79 -21.13
C LYS A 198 -8.81 -10.19 -21.32
#